data_ecb969f75b0d0f921b00a772ce9ad9ee
#
_entry.id   ecb969f75b0d0f921b00a772ce9ad9ee
#
_cell.length_a   1.000
_cell.length_b   1.000
_cell.length_c   1.000
_cell.angle_alpha   90.00
_cell.angle_beta   90.00
_cell.angle_gamma   90.00
#
_symmetry.space_group_name_H-M   'P 1'
#
loop_
_entity.id
_entity.type
_entity.pdbx_description
1 polymer ?
#
loop_
_entity_poly.entity_id
_entity_poly.type
_entity_poly.pdbx_seq_one_letter_code
_entity_poly.pdbx_strand_id
1 'polypeptide(L)'
;MIGELIGDWIKGILIDGIMGNLSGLFSTVNTKVGEIASDVGTTPQAWNSGIFNMLQSLSDTVIVPIAAAILAVIMCYELIDMIVEKNNMHDFDTSMFFRWIFKSAFAILIVTNTWNIVMGVFDATQAVVNQSAGVIIGETSIDFDILIPDLEAQLEAMDIGPLLGLWFQTLVVGLTMNILSICIFLVTYGRMIEIYAVTALGPIPLATLGNAEWRGVGQNYLKSLLALGFQAFLIMVVVGIYAVLIQQIGQAADISGAIWGCIGYTVLLCFCLFKTGSISKAVFTAH
;
A
#
# COMPACT_ATOMS: atom_id res chain seq x y z
N MET A 1 -13.20 42.29 38.54
CA MET A 1 -12.55 43.12 37.46
C MET A 1 -11.20 42.58 37.05
N ILE A 2 -10.11 42.62 37.85
CA ILE A 2 -8.78 42.11 37.39
C ILE A 2 -8.81 40.58 37.25
N GLY A 3 -9.44 39.84 38.17
CA GLY A 3 -9.52 38.39 38.08
C GLY A 3 -10.38 37.89 36.90
N GLU A 4 -11.45 38.60 36.56
CA GLU A 4 -12.28 38.32 35.40
C GLU A 4 -11.51 38.58 34.09
N LEU A 5 -10.81 39.69 33.98
CA LEU A 5 -9.95 40.01 32.82
C LEU A 5 -8.86 38.96 32.59
N ILE A 6 -8.23 38.46 33.66
CA ILE A 6 -7.23 37.38 33.56
C ILE A 6 -7.92 36.07 33.16
N GLY A 7 -9.12 35.78 33.71
CA GLY A 7 -9.91 34.61 33.36
C GLY A 7 -10.28 34.59 31.86
N ASP A 8 -10.81 35.72 31.36
CA ASP A 8 -11.20 35.87 29.95
C ASP A 8 -9.99 35.77 29.02
N TRP A 9 -8.84 36.31 29.41
CA TRP A 9 -7.60 36.20 28.63
C TRP A 9 -7.06 34.75 28.57
N ILE A 10 -7.06 34.01 29.69
CA ILE A 10 -6.69 32.60 29.74
C ILE A 10 -7.67 31.79 28.87
N LYS A 11 -8.97 32.05 28.97
CA LYS A 11 -9.99 31.38 28.19
C LYS A 11 -9.78 31.59 26.69
N GLY A 12 -9.49 32.80 26.25
CA GLY A 12 -9.13 33.10 24.85
C GLY A 12 -7.93 32.28 24.35
N ILE A 13 -6.83 32.24 25.11
CA ILE A 13 -5.64 31.46 24.74
C ILE A 13 -5.96 29.95 24.61
N LEU A 14 -6.78 29.41 25.51
CA LEU A 14 -7.16 28.00 25.48
C LEU A 14 -8.05 27.69 24.26
N ILE A 15 -9.01 28.56 23.95
CA ILE A 15 -9.89 28.42 22.79
C ILE A 15 -9.06 28.47 21.51
N ASP A 16 -8.22 29.50 21.36
CA ASP A 16 -7.33 29.63 20.20
C ASP A 16 -6.41 28.41 20.03
N GLY A 17 -5.88 27.89 21.15
CA GLY A 17 -5.04 26.70 21.17
C GLY A 17 -5.81 25.43 20.74
N ILE A 18 -7.04 25.23 21.25
CA ILE A 18 -7.90 24.10 20.87
C ILE A 18 -8.27 24.19 19.39
N MET A 19 -8.73 25.36 18.93
CA MET A 19 -9.12 25.59 17.55
C MET A 19 -7.96 25.39 16.59
N GLY A 20 -6.78 25.93 16.94
CA GLY A 20 -5.55 25.73 16.17
C GLY A 20 -5.14 24.25 16.07
N ASN A 21 -5.23 23.50 17.15
CA ASN A 21 -4.93 22.07 17.17
C ASN A 21 -5.93 21.26 16.35
N LEU A 22 -7.23 21.56 16.43
CA LEU A 22 -8.27 20.88 15.65
C LEU A 22 -8.18 21.21 14.15
N SER A 23 -8.00 22.49 13.80
CA SER A 23 -7.76 22.90 12.42
C SER A 23 -6.51 22.20 11.84
N GLY A 24 -5.43 22.17 12.61
CA GLY A 24 -4.20 21.45 12.24
C GLY A 24 -4.42 19.96 12.05
N LEU A 25 -5.30 19.34 12.85
CA LEU A 25 -5.66 17.93 12.71
C LEU A 25 -6.36 17.65 11.37
N PHE A 26 -7.44 18.38 11.05
CA PHE A 26 -8.18 18.17 9.81
C PHE A 26 -7.35 18.49 8.57
N SER A 27 -6.55 19.55 8.61
CA SER A 27 -5.56 19.85 7.56
C SER A 27 -4.55 18.72 7.40
N THR A 28 -4.06 18.15 8.50
CA THR A 28 -3.14 17.01 8.47
C THR A 28 -3.79 15.77 7.88
N VAL A 29 -5.06 15.47 8.22
CA VAL A 29 -5.81 14.34 7.63
C VAL A 29 -5.92 14.51 6.12
N ASN A 30 -6.39 15.67 5.64
CA ASN A 30 -6.51 15.94 4.20
C ASN A 30 -5.17 15.81 3.48
N THR A 31 -4.10 16.38 4.06
CA THR A 31 -2.75 16.30 3.51
C THR A 31 -2.27 14.84 3.45
N LYS A 32 -2.47 14.07 4.54
CA LYS A 32 -2.03 12.67 4.58
C LYS A 32 -2.79 11.77 3.61
N VAL A 33 -4.09 11.99 3.42
CA VAL A 33 -4.85 11.30 2.36
C VAL A 33 -4.26 11.56 0.98
N GLY A 34 -3.93 12.83 0.67
CA GLY A 34 -3.30 13.21 -0.58
C GLY A 34 -1.88 12.64 -0.74
N GLU A 35 -1.04 12.70 0.31
CA GLU A 35 0.31 12.13 0.30
C GLU A 35 0.27 10.62 0.06
N ILE A 36 -0.60 9.89 0.77
CA ILE A 36 -0.76 8.44 0.59
C ILE A 36 -1.18 8.13 -0.84
N ALA A 37 -2.16 8.87 -1.39
CA ALA A 37 -2.61 8.69 -2.76
C ALA A 37 -1.47 8.87 -3.77
N SER A 38 -0.63 9.89 -3.57
CA SER A 38 0.55 10.14 -4.38
C SER A 38 1.60 9.04 -4.24
N ASP A 39 1.93 8.64 -3.00
CA ASP A 39 2.98 7.66 -2.71
C ASP A 39 2.63 6.26 -3.22
N VAL A 40 1.39 5.79 -2.95
CA VAL A 40 0.94 4.48 -3.44
C VAL A 40 0.62 4.52 -4.94
N GLY A 41 0.34 5.72 -5.47
CA GLY A 41 0.12 6.04 -6.87
C GLY A 41 1.41 6.12 -7.71
N THR A 42 2.59 6.05 -7.11
CA THR A 42 3.87 6.16 -7.80
C THR A 42 4.37 4.79 -8.29
N THR A 43 4.83 4.73 -9.55
CA THR A 43 5.43 3.50 -10.11
C THR A 43 6.79 3.21 -9.47
N PRO A 44 7.25 1.95 -9.42
CA PRO A 44 8.57 1.63 -8.89
C PRO A 44 9.69 2.41 -9.56
N GLN A 45 9.64 2.60 -10.88
CA GLN A 45 10.64 3.37 -11.62
C GLN A 45 10.67 4.86 -11.22
N ALA A 46 9.49 5.47 -11.03
CA ALA A 46 9.37 6.88 -10.66
C ALA A 46 9.73 7.12 -9.20
N TRP A 47 9.52 6.14 -8.31
CA TRP A 47 9.79 6.27 -6.88
C TRP A 47 11.28 6.48 -6.58
N ASN A 48 12.17 5.66 -7.19
CA ASN A 48 13.62 5.85 -7.08
C ASN A 48 14.35 5.20 -8.26
N SER A 49 14.72 5.99 -9.25
CA SER A 49 15.42 5.51 -10.45
C SER A 49 16.79 4.89 -10.17
N GLY A 50 17.50 5.35 -9.13
CA GLY A 50 18.80 4.79 -8.74
C GLY A 50 18.67 3.37 -8.22
N ILE A 51 17.74 3.12 -7.29
CA ILE A 51 17.44 1.78 -6.76
C ILE A 51 16.91 0.91 -7.89
N PHE A 52 15.99 1.42 -8.72
CA PHE A 52 15.43 0.70 -9.85
C PHE A 52 16.50 0.17 -10.79
N ASN A 53 17.40 1.03 -11.26
CA ASN A 53 18.46 0.66 -12.20
C ASN A 53 19.48 -0.30 -11.59
N MET A 54 19.81 -0.11 -10.30
CA MET A 54 20.72 -1.00 -9.58
C MET A 54 20.13 -2.42 -9.50
N LEU A 55 18.87 -2.56 -9.11
CA LEU A 55 18.22 -3.86 -8.95
C LEU A 55 17.92 -4.52 -10.30
N GLN A 56 17.60 -3.75 -11.33
CA GLN A 56 17.47 -4.24 -12.69
C GLN A 56 18.80 -4.83 -13.17
N SER A 57 19.90 -4.10 -13.01
CA SER A 57 21.24 -4.58 -13.36
C SER A 57 21.61 -5.84 -12.58
N LEU A 58 21.30 -5.91 -11.28
CA LEU A 58 21.51 -7.10 -10.45
C LEU A 58 20.69 -8.28 -10.95
N SER A 59 19.42 -8.07 -11.27
CA SER A 59 18.56 -9.11 -11.84
C SER A 59 19.11 -9.64 -13.16
N ASP A 60 19.46 -8.76 -14.08
CA ASP A 60 19.89 -9.12 -15.42
C ASP A 60 21.28 -9.80 -15.43
N THR A 61 22.22 -9.34 -14.59
CA THR A 61 23.60 -9.84 -14.60
C THR A 61 23.82 -11.05 -13.69
N VAL A 62 23.05 -11.22 -12.62
CA VAL A 62 23.24 -12.29 -11.63
C VAL A 62 22.08 -13.28 -11.62
N ILE A 63 20.84 -12.79 -11.54
CA ILE A 63 19.70 -13.68 -11.31
C ILE A 63 19.24 -14.35 -12.60
N VAL A 64 19.20 -13.64 -13.73
CA VAL A 64 18.81 -14.21 -15.03
C VAL A 64 19.74 -15.38 -15.44
N PRO A 65 21.08 -15.31 -15.33
CA PRO A 65 21.94 -16.46 -15.59
C PRO A 65 21.65 -17.69 -14.70
N ILE A 66 21.36 -17.46 -13.40
CA ILE A 66 20.98 -18.54 -12.49
C ILE A 66 19.64 -19.14 -12.91
N ALA A 67 18.65 -18.31 -13.21
CA ALA A 67 17.34 -18.75 -13.68
C ALA A 67 17.44 -19.51 -15.01
N ALA A 68 18.32 -19.09 -15.92
CA ALA A 68 18.59 -19.79 -17.17
C ALA A 68 19.21 -21.19 -16.94
N ALA A 69 20.10 -21.33 -15.97
CA ALA A 69 20.65 -22.65 -15.59
C ALA A 69 19.56 -23.56 -15.01
N ILE A 70 18.70 -23.03 -14.12
CA ILE A 70 17.55 -23.76 -13.58
C ILE A 70 16.58 -24.16 -14.70
N LEU A 71 16.26 -23.24 -15.61
CA LEU A 71 15.40 -23.51 -16.75
C LEU A 71 15.99 -24.60 -17.66
N ALA A 72 17.32 -24.59 -17.92
CA ALA A 72 17.96 -25.63 -18.70
C ALA A 72 17.79 -27.00 -18.05
N VAL A 73 18.01 -27.14 -16.74
CA VAL A 73 17.80 -28.39 -16.01
C VAL A 73 16.35 -28.84 -16.11
N ILE A 74 15.38 -27.95 -15.91
CA ILE A 74 13.95 -28.21 -16.01
C ILE A 74 13.57 -28.71 -17.41
N MET A 75 14.10 -28.07 -18.47
CA MET A 75 13.81 -28.43 -19.85
C MET A 75 14.46 -29.78 -20.22
N CYS A 76 15.65 -30.07 -19.73
CA CYS A 76 16.28 -31.39 -19.89
C CYS A 76 15.46 -32.48 -19.18
N TYR A 77 15.02 -32.24 -17.95
CA TYR A 77 14.17 -33.19 -17.21
C TYR A 77 12.87 -33.48 -17.98
N GLU A 78 12.20 -32.42 -18.46
CA GLU A 78 10.97 -32.57 -19.23
C GLU A 78 11.17 -33.33 -20.56
N LEU A 79 12.30 -33.14 -21.22
CA LEU A 79 12.65 -33.88 -22.41
C LEU A 79 12.84 -35.39 -22.11
N ILE A 80 13.56 -35.69 -21.02
CA ILE A 80 13.75 -37.07 -20.56
C ILE A 80 12.43 -37.71 -20.21
N ASP A 81 11.60 -37.04 -19.47
CA ASP A 81 10.28 -37.52 -19.05
C ASP A 81 9.37 -37.82 -20.26
N MET A 82 9.36 -36.91 -21.24
CA MET A 82 8.65 -37.09 -22.50
C MET A 82 9.13 -38.33 -23.29
N ILE A 83 10.42 -38.64 -23.23
CA ILE A 83 11.00 -39.84 -23.91
C ILE A 83 10.67 -41.12 -23.14
N VAL A 84 10.75 -41.09 -21.80
CA VAL A 84 10.57 -42.24 -20.92
C VAL A 84 9.08 -42.65 -20.79
N GLU A 85 8.16 -41.69 -20.64
CA GLU A 85 6.72 -41.98 -20.53
C GLU A 85 6.16 -42.74 -21.75
N LYS A 86 6.76 -42.54 -22.92
CA LYS A 86 6.35 -43.21 -24.17
C LYS A 86 7.12 -44.49 -24.47
N ASN A 87 7.43 -45.27 -23.51
CA ASN A 87 8.02 -46.61 -23.46
C ASN A 87 8.23 -47.41 -24.77
N ASN A 88 7.97 -46.81 -25.93
CA ASN A 88 8.21 -47.29 -27.28
C ASN A 88 8.76 -46.16 -28.15
N MET A 89 10.04 -46.17 -28.43
CA MET A 89 10.67 -45.26 -29.43
C MET A 89 9.96 -45.29 -30.81
N HIS A 90 9.05 -46.22 -31.04
CA HIS A 90 8.29 -46.36 -32.29
C HIS A 90 7.15 -45.33 -32.43
N ASP A 91 6.66 -44.75 -31.32
CA ASP A 91 5.55 -43.78 -31.30
C ASP A 91 6.03 -42.32 -31.04
N PHE A 92 7.31 -42.05 -31.26
CA PHE A 92 7.87 -40.70 -31.11
C PHE A 92 7.32 -39.80 -32.22
N ASP A 93 6.20 -39.11 -31.89
CA ASP A 93 5.59 -38.15 -32.82
C ASP A 93 6.41 -36.86 -32.86
N THR A 94 6.91 -36.49 -34.04
CA THR A 94 7.63 -35.26 -34.31
C THR A 94 6.92 -34.02 -33.77
N SER A 95 5.60 -34.07 -33.69
CA SER A 95 4.77 -32.95 -33.13
C SER A 95 5.07 -32.68 -31.64
N MET A 96 5.43 -33.68 -30.87
CA MET A 96 5.75 -33.52 -29.44
C MET A 96 7.10 -32.77 -29.26
N PHE A 97 8.08 -33.08 -30.09
CA PHE A 97 9.37 -32.39 -30.09
C PHE A 97 9.20 -30.90 -30.45
N PHE A 98 8.38 -30.60 -31.45
CA PHE A 98 8.06 -29.21 -31.77
C PHE A 98 7.35 -28.49 -30.62
N ARG A 99 6.41 -29.13 -29.93
CA ARG A 99 5.75 -28.54 -28.74
C ARG A 99 6.77 -28.23 -27.64
N TRP A 100 7.72 -29.14 -27.39
CA TRP A 100 8.78 -28.91 -26.43
C TRP A 100 9.67 -27.73 -26.81
N ILE A 101 10.08 -27.63 -28.09
CA ILE A 101 10.85 -26.49 -28.60
C ILE A 101 10.10 -25.16 -28.38
N PHE A 102 8.84 -25.08 -28.79
CA PHE A 102 8.04 -23.88 -28.59
C PHE A 102 7.90 -23.51 -27.12
N LYS A 103 7.68 -24.49 -26.26
CA LYS A 103 7.57 -24.28 -24.81
C LYS A 103 8.89 -23.78 -24.24
N SER A 104 10.00 -24.37 -24.63
CA SER A 104 11.35 -23.94 -24.21
C SER A 104 11.65 -22.51 -24.69
N ALA A 105 11.40 -22.21 -25.95
CA ALA A 105 11.57 -20.86 -26.49
C ALA A 105 10.73 -19.81 -25.74
N PHE A 106 9.47 -20.12 -25.46
CA PHE A 106 8.59 -19.23 -24.71
C PHE A 106 9.07 -19.06 -23.26
N ALA A 107 9.53 -20.12 -22.61
CA ALA A 107 10.08 -20.05 -21.25
C ALA A 107 11.36 -19.19 -21.19
N ILE A 108 12.25 -19.30 -22.20
CA ILE A 108 13.42 -18.43 -22.33
C ILE A 108 13.01 -16.97 -22.47
N LEU A 109 12.02 -16.67 -23.34
CA LEU A 109 11.51 -15.32 -23.52
C LEU A 109 10.92 -14.74 -22.22
N ILE A 110 10.21 -15.53 -21.43
CA ILE A 110 9.70 -15.09 -20.13
C ILE A 110 10.84 -14.76 -19.18
N VAL A 111 11.82 -15.66 -19.03
CA VAL A 111 12.93 -15.49 -18.08
C VAL A 111 13.79 -14.27 -18.46
N THR A 112 14.11 -14.10 -19.75
CA THR A 112 14.93 -12.97 -20.20
C THR A 112 14.20 -11.62 -20.15
N ASN A 113 12.85 -11.60 -20.21
CA ASN A 113 12.05 -10.39 -20.14
C ASN A 113 11.30 -10.23 -18.79
N THR A 114 11.70 -10.97 -17.77
CA THR A 114 11.03 -10.97 -16.46
C THR A 114 10.83 -9.57 -15.91
N TRP A 115 11.86 -8.73 -15.95
CA TRP A 115 11.80 -7.37 -15.43
C TRP A 115 10.68 -6.56 -16.08
N ASN A 116 10.59 -6.56 -17.40
CA ASN A 116 9.58 -5.85 -18.15
C ASN A 116 8.17 -6.41 -17.89
N ILE A 117 8.03 -7.73 -17.79
CA ILE A 117 6.76 -8.40 -17.50
C ILE A 117 6.26 -7.99 -16.11
N VAL A 118 7.13 -8.03 -15.10
CA VAL A 118 6.76 -7.69 -13.73
C VAL A 118 6.44 -6.21 -13.60
N MET A 119 7.23 -5.33 -14.23
CA MET A 119 6.91 -3.89 -14.25
C MET A 119 5.57 -3.62 -14.93
N GLY A 120 5.26 -4.30 -16.04
CA GLY A 120 3.94 -4.19 -16.69
C GLY A 120 2.77 -4.59 -15.78
N VAL A 121 2.94 -5.55 -14.88
CA VAL A 121 1.93 -5.89 -13.87
C VAL A 121 1.74 -4.74 -12.88
N PHE A 122 2.83 -4.12 -12.41
CA PHE A 122 2.74 -2.98 -11.49
C PHE A 122 2.15 -1.74 -12.18
N ASP A 123 2.49 -1.46 -13.43
CA ASP A 123 1.92 -0.35 -14.20
C ASP A 123 0.40 -0.52 -14.38
N ALA A 124 -0.05 -1.73 -14.69
CA ALA A 124 -1.47 -2.03 -14.81
C ALA A 124 -2.22 -1.86 -13.48
N THR A 125 -1.66 -2.36 -12.37
CA THR A 125 -2.27 -2.17 -11.04
C THR A 125 -2.24 -0.71 -10.60
N GLN A 126 -1.21 0.03 -10.98
CA GLN A 126 -1.07 1.46 -10.70
C GLN A 126 -2.17 2.30 -11.38
N ALA A 127 -2.55 1.97 -12.60
CA ALA A 127 -3.65 2.63 -13.29
C ALA A 127 -4.97 2.50 -12.49
N VAL A 128 -5.23 1.32 -11.91
CA VAL A 128 -6.40 1.09 -11.04
C VAL A 128 -6.32 1.93 -9.76
N VAL A 129 -5.15 2.01 -9.15
CA VAL A 129 -4.93 2.82 -7.93
C VAL A 129 -5.21 4.30 -8.20
N ASN A 130 -4.66 4.84 -9.28
CA ASN A 130 -4.83 6.25 -9.63
C ASN A 130 -6.30 6.61 -9.94
N GLN A 131 -7.03 5.72 -10.62
CA GLN A 131 -8.47 5.91 -10.83
C GLN A 131 -9.25 5.89 -9.52
N SER A 132 -8.91 4.96 -8.61
CA SER A 132 -9.55 4.86 -7.29
C SER A 132 -9.24 6.06 -6.40
N ALA A 133 -8.02 6.58 -6.45
CA ALA A 133 -7.60 7.77 -5.72
C ALA A 133 -8.45 9.00 -6.11
N GLY A 134 -8.72 9.18 -7.40
CA GLY A 134 -9.57 10.29 -7.90
C GLY A 134 -10.99 10.24 -7.33
N VAL A 135 -11.59 9.05 -7.23
CA VAL A 135 -12.92 8.86 -6.63
C VAL A 135 -12.89 9.13 -5.12
N ILE A 136 -11.91 8.56 -4.41
CA ILE A 136 -11.81 8.68 -2.95
C ILE A 136 -11.55 10.13 -2.53
N ILE A 137 -10.61 10.83 -3.16
CA ILE A 137 -10.27 12.22 -2.81
C ILE A 137 -11.47 13.15 -3.05
N GLY A 138 -12.23 12.93 -4.13
CA GLY A 138 -13.42 13.74 -4.44
C GLY A 138 -14.53 13.62 -3.39
N GLU A 139 -14.66 12.46 -2.74
CA GLU A 139 -15.73 12.19 -1.76
C GLU A 139 -15.27 12.39 -0.32
N THR A 140 -13.98 12.57 -0.04
CA THR A 140 -13.42 12.54 1.31
C THR A 140 -12.77 13.84 1.77
N SER A 141 -12.83 14.91 0.98
CA SER A 141 -12.30 16.22 1.41
C SER A 141 -13.11 16.79 2.58
N ILE A 142 -12.44 17.05 3.69
CA ILE A 142 -13.06 17.64 4.90
C ILE A 142 -12.92 19.15 4.80
N ASP A 143 -14.06 19.83 4.78
CA ASP A 143 -14.12 21.29 4.91
C ASP A 143 -14.33 21.66 6.38
N PHE A 144 -13.22 22.01 7.04
CA PHE A 144 -13.25 22.39 8.46
C PHE A 144 -13.90 23.73 8.68
N ASP A 145 -13.87 24.65 7.71
CA ASP A 145 -14.41 26.01 7.84
C ASP A 145 -15.93 26.01 8.11
N ILE A 146 -16.62 24.96 7.68
CA ILE A 146 -18.06 24.79 7.98
C ILE A 146 -18.32 24.47 9.46
N LEU A 147 -17.37 23.84 10.14
CA LEU A 147 -17.51 23.39 11.52
C LEU A 147 -17.04 24.43 12.55
N ILE A 148 -16.22 25.40 12.15
CA ILE A 148 -15.61 26.41 13.03
C ILE A 148 -16.64 27.18 13.88
N PRO A 149 -17.71 27.77 13.30
CA PRO A 149 -18.60 28.63 14.07
C PRO A 149 -19.31 27.91 15.22
N ASP A 150 -19.74 26.67 14.99
CA ASP A 150 -20.42 25.87 15.98
C ASP A 150 -19.51 25.40 17.11
N LEU A 151 -18.25 25.04 16.77
CA LEU A 151 -17.22 24.65 17.74
C LEU A 151 -16.79 25.83 18.61
N GLU A 152 -16.55 26.99 18.02
CA GLU A 152 -16.15 28.20 18.75
C GLU A 152 -17.22 28.62 19.75
N ALA A 153 -18.50 28.66 19.36
CA ALA A 153 -19.62 28.96 20.22
C ALA A 153 -19.75 27.99 21.42
N GLN A 154 -19.49 26.69 21.18
CA GLN A 154 -19.51 25.69 22.26
C GLN A 154 -18.35 25.88 23.24
N LEU A 155 -17.15 26.19 22.74
CA LEU A 155 -15.96 26.44 23.57
C LEU A 155 -16.09 27.70 24.39
N GLU A 156 -16.67 28.76 23.82
CA GLU A 156 -16.96 30.00 24.53
C GLU A 156 -17.96 29.82 25.70
N ALA A 157 -18.87 28.85 25.58
CA ALA A 157 -19.83 28.55 26.64
C ALA A 157 -19.22 27.76 27.82
N MET A 158 -17.98 27.20 27.65
CA MET A 158 -17.37 26.37 28.68
C MET A 158 -16.56 27.18 29.71
N ASP A 159 -16.42 26.62 30.92
CA ASP A 159 -15.50 27.13 31.95
C ASP A 159 -14.05 26.75 31.66
N ILE A 160 -13.09 27.46 32.33
CA ILE A 160 -11.64 27.27 32.13
C ILE A 160 -11.19 25.84 32.45
N GLY A 161 -11.78 25.19 33.47
CA GLY A 161 -11.41 23.82 33.86
C GLY A 161 -11.62 22.79 32.74
N PRO A 162 -12.84 22.68 32.17
CA PRO A 162 -13.12 21.86 31.02
C PRO A 162 -12.25 22.21 29.79
N LEU A 163 -12.03 23.50 29.52
CA LEU A 163 -11.16 23.96 28.40
C LEU A 163 -9.71 23.48 28.54
N LEU A 164 -9.13 23.53 29.73
CA LEU A 164 -7.79 22.97 30.01
C LEU A 164 -7.76 21.47 29.72
N GLY A 165 -8.80 20.74 30.10
CA GLY A 165 -8.93 19.31 29.80
C GLY A 165 -8.98 19.05 28.29
N LEU A 166 -9.77 19.82 27.55
CA LEU A 166 -9.86 19.72 26.08
C LEU A 166 -8.55 20.09 25.40
N TRP A 167 -7.90 21.17 25.84
CA TRP A 167 -6.61 21.58 25.31
C TRP A 167 -5.57 20.47 25.43
N PHE A 168 -5.51 19.81 26.59
CA PHE A 168 -4.60 18.68 26.81
C PHE A 168 -4.97 17.49 25.88
N GLN A 169 -6.26 17.19 25.71
CA GLN A 169 -6.73 16.14 24.80
C GLN A 169 -6.31 16.42 23.34
N THR A 170 -6.40 17.68 22.86
CA THR A 170 -5.98 18.03 21.49
C THR A 170 -4.48 17.88 21.28
N LEU A 171 -3.62 18.04 22.31
CA LEU A 171 -2.21 17.73 22.21
C LEU A 171 -1.95 16.24 22.01
N VAL A 172 -2.73 15.38 22.68
CA VAL A 172 -2.65 13.91 22.51
C VAL A 172 -3.01 13.52 21.06
N VAL A 173 -4.00 14.21 20.47
CA VAL A 173 -4.34 14.01 19.03
C VAL A 173 -3.13 14.31 18.15
N GLY A 174 -2.44 15.43 18.35
CA GLY A 174 -1.23 15.79 17.59
C GLY A 174 -0.15 14.70 17.67
N LEU A 175 0.06 14.12 18.86
CA LEU A 175 0.99 12.99 19.04
C LEU A 175 0.53 11.76 18.23
N THR A 176 -0.76 11.45 18.25
CA THR A 176 -1.34 10.32 17.51
C THR A 176 -1.18 10.48 16.01
N MET A 177 -1.30 11.72 15.49
CA MET A 177 -1.06 12.02 14.07
C MET A 177 0.40 11.82 13.67
N ASN A 178 1.37 12.11 14.53
CA ASN A 178 2.77 11.80 14.27
C ASN A 178 3.00 10.28 14.18
N ILE A 179 2.36 9.49 15.05
CA ILE A 179 2.41 8.03 14.98
C ILE A 179 1.80 7.54 13.66
N LEU A 180 0.65 8.08 13.25
CA LEU A 180 0.04 7.76 11.95
C LEU A 180 1.01 8.03 10.79
N SER A 181 1.69 9.16 10.78
CA SER A 181 2.68 9.51 9.75
C SER A 181 3.80 8.47 9.67
N ILE A 182 4.29 7.97 10.81
CA ILE A 182 5.29 6.90 10.85
C ILE A 182 4.71 5.58 10.32
N CYS A 183 3.47 5.22 10.67
CA CYS A 183 2.81 4.02 10.16
C CYS A 183 2.65 4.07 8.63
N ILE A 184 2.22 5.22 8.09
CA ILE A 184 2.10 5.43 6.64
C ILE A 184 3.45 5.23 5.95
N PHE A 185 4.50 5.90 6.46
CA PHE A 185 5.86 5.76 5.94
C PHE A 185 6.31 4.29 5.93
N LEU A 186 6.13 3.56 7.02
CA LEU A 186 6.53 2.15 7.11
C LEU A 186 5.78 1.26 6.12
N VAL A 187 4.49 1.50 5.90
CA VAL A 187 3.68 0.69 4.99
C VAL A 187 3.99 1.01 3.54
N THR A 188 4.11 2.29 3.16
CA THR A 188 4.35 2.70 1.77
C THR A 188 5.77 2.36 1.31
N TYR A 189 6.77 2.70 2.11
CA TYR A 189 8.18 2.39 1.81
C TYR A 189 8.47 0.90 1.93
N GLY A 190 7.92 0.22 2.95
CA GLY A 190 8.05 -1.21 3.11
C GLY A 190 7.51 -1.99 1.90
N ARG A 191 6.33 -1.57 1.39
CA ARG A 191 5.77 -2.13 0.16
C ARG A 191 6.70 -1.95 -1.05
N MET A 192 7.28 -0.75 -1.24
CA MET A 192 8.20 -0.50 -2.35
C MET A 192 9.47 -1.37 -2.26
N ILE A 193 10.03 -1.53 -1.08
CA ILE A 193 11.17 -2.43 -0.85
C ILE A 193 10.79 -3.88 -1.17
N GLU A 194 9.60 -4.34 -0.74
CA GLU A 194 9.10 -5.69 -1.05
C GLU A 194 8.92 -5.88 -2.56
N ILE A 195 8.35 -4.90 -3.28
CA ILE A 195 8.22 -4.92 -4.75
C ILE A 195 9.57 -5.10 -5.42
N TYR A 196 10.55 -4.30 -5.05
CA TYR A 196 11.88 -4.39 -5.64
C TYR A 196 12.57 -5.72 -5.35
N ALA A 197 12.51 -6.21 -4.10
CA ALA A 197 13.11 -7.49 -3.72
C ALA A 197 12.48 -8.66 -4.48
N VAL A 198 11.15 -8.70 -4.57
CA VAL A 198 10.41 -9.75 -5.27
C VAL A 198 10.67 -9.68 -6.77
N THR A 199 10.72 -8.47 -7.35
CA THR A 199 11.01 -8.28 -8.78
C THR A 199 12.42 -8.73 -9.14
N ALA A 200 13.42 -8.37 -8.35
CA ALA A 200 14.82 -8.74 -8.61
C ALA A 200 15.02 -10.26 -8.67
N LEU A 201 14.28 -11.03 -7.85
CA LEU A 201 14.36 -12.50 -7.83
C LEU A 201 13.40 -13.18 -8.83
N GLY A 202 12.57 -12.41 -9.53
CA GLY A 202 11.51 -12.88 -10.42
C GLY A 202 11.91 -13.90 -11.48
N PRO A 203 13.09 -13.82 -12.11
CA PRO A 203 13.51 -14.79 -13.12
C PRO A 203 13.51 -16.24 -12.62
N ILE A 204 13.86 -16.49 -11.35
CA ILE A 204 13.93 -17.85 -10.77
C ILE A 204 12.55 -18.53 -10.73
N PRO A 205 11.51 -17.97 -10.05
CA PRO A 205 10.20 -18.60 -10.04
C PRO A 205 9.55 -18.65 -11.43
N LEU A 206 9.79 -17.66 -12.30
CA LEU A 206 9.23 -17.68 -13.65
C LEU A 206 9.86 -18.77 -14.54
N ALA A 207 11.10 -19.16 -14.29
CA ALA A 207 11.74 -20.29 -14.96
C ALA A 207 11.00 -21.61 -14.72
N THR A 208 10.27 -21.74 -13.59
CA THR A 208 9.54 -22.96 -13.25
C THR A 208 8.19 -23.10 -13.95
N LEU A 209 7.66 -22.04 -14.58
CA LEU A 209 6.37 -22.05 -15.26
C LEU A 209 6.29 -23.07 -16.41
N GLY A 210 7.45 -23.38 -16.99
CA GLY A 210 7.58 -24.30 -18.11
C GLY A 210 7.26 -25.76 -17.78
N ASN A 211 7.38 -26.20 -16.54
CA ASN A 211 7.24 -27.60 -16.14
C ASN A 211 5.97 -27.83 -15.30
N ALA A 212 5.27 -28.95 -15.57
CA ALA A 212 3.99 -29.26 -14.92
C ALA A 212 4.12 -29.48 -13.40
N GLU A 213 5.22 -30.08 -12.94
CA GLU A 213 5.46 -30.38 -11.53
C GLU A 213 5.88 -29.12 -10.74
N TRP A 214 6.68 -28.25 -11.35
CA TRP A 214 7.30 -27.10 -10.69
C TRP A 214 6.54 -25.79 -10.89
N ARG A 215 5.61 -25.74 -11.85
CA ARG A 215 4.87 -24.50 -12.20
C ARG A 215 4.14 -23.84 -11.02
N GLY A 216 3.86 -24.61 -9.96
CA GLY A 216 3.23 -24.08 -8.75
C GLY A 216 4.02 -22.93 -8.12
N VAL A 217 5.36 -22.99 -8.19
CA VAL A 217 6.24 -21.91 -7.69
C VAL A 217 6.04 -20.63 -8.50
N GLY A 218 6.11 -20.73 -9.84
CA GLY A 218 5.91 -19.58 -10.73
C GLY A 218 4.50 -19.02 -10.65
N GLN A 219 3.46 -19.88 -10.53
CA GLN A 219 2.09 -19.43 -10.38
C GLN A 219 1.88 -18.69 -9.05
N ASN A 220 2.45 -19.19 -7.95
CA ASN A 220 2.35 -18.52 -6.66
C ASN A 220 3.10 -17.18 -6.67
N TYR A 221 4.23 -17.11 -7.36
CA TYR A 221 4.95 -15.87 -7.59
C TYR A 221 4.09 -14.82 -8.31
N LEU A 222 3.41 -15.19 -9.41
CA LEU A 222 2.51 -14.28 -10.13
C LEU A 222 1.34 -13.80 -9.25
N LYS A 223 0.77 -14.69 -8.43
CA LYS A 223 -0.26 -14.32 -7.43
C LYS A 223 0.29 -13.32 -6.41
N SER A 224 1.53 -13.52 -5.94
CA SER A 224 2.20 -12.60 -5.02
C SER A 224 2.44 -11.23 -5.63
N LEU A 225 2.83 -11.16 -6.92
CA LEU A 225 2.97 -9.90 -7.64
C LEU A 225 1.64 -9.14 -7.74
N LEU A 226 0.55 -9.84 -8.10
CA LEU A 226 -0.78 -9.25 -8.12
C LEU A 226 -1.20 -8.75 -6.74
N ALA A 227 -0.94 -9.56 -5.70
CA ALA A 227 -1.22 -9.17 -4.33
C ALA A 227 -0.47 -7.88 -3.93
N LEU A 228 0.82 -7.77 -4.23
CA LEU A 228 1.61 -6.57 -3.97
C LEU A 228 1.11 -5.35 -4.78
N GLY A 229 0.74 -5.55 -6.04
CA GLY A 229 0.17 -4.51 -6.88
C GLY A 229 -1.14 -3.96 -6.29
N PHE A 230 -2.09 -4.86 -5.99
CA PHE A 230 -3.40 -4.48 -5.44
C PHE A 230 -3.39 -4.07 -3.97
N GLN A 231 -2.31 -4.31 -3.23
CA GLN A 231 -2.15 -3.77 -1.87
C GLN A 231 -2.29 -2.25 -1.84
N ALA A 232 -1.79 -1.54 -2.87
CA ALA A 232 -1.94 -0.10 -2.99
C ALA A 232 -3.41 0.33 -3.06
N PHE A 233 -4.23 -0.39 -3.83
CA PHE A 233 -5.67 -0.16 -3.88
C PHE A 233 -6.32 -0.34 -2.50
N LEU A 234 -5.96 -1.39 -1.76
CA LEU A 234 -6.48 -1.62 -0.41
C LEU A 234 -6.06 -0.51 0.56
N ILE A 235 -4.82 -0.01 0.46
CA ILE A 235 -4.37 1.15 1.24
C ILE A 235 -5.28 2.35 0.97
N MET A 236 -5.57 2.66 -0.29
CA MET A 236 -6.47 3.76 -0.66
C MET A 236 -7.88 3.57 -0.11
N VAL A 237 -8.45 2.37 -0.21
CA VAL A 237 -9.78 2.06 0.33
C VAL A 237 -9.83 2.28 1.85
N VAL A 238 -8.83 1.77 2.58
CA VAL A 238 -8.77 1.92 4.05
C VAL A 238 -8.63 3.39 4.46
N VAL A 239 -7.82 4.15 3.73
CA VAL A 239 -7.64 5.59 3.96
C VAL A 239 -8.93 6.37 3.64
N GLY A 240 -9.64 6.01 2.56
CA GLY A 240 -10.93 6.59 2.23
C GLY A 240 -11.98 6.34 3.31
N ILE A 241 -12.07 5.11 3.82
CA ILE A 241 -12.96 4.77 4.95
C ILE A 241 -12.62 5.63 6.18
N TYR A 242 -11.34 5.75 6.51
CA TYR A 242 -10.89 6.58 7.62
C TYR A 242 -11.31 8.05 7.45
N ALA A 243 -11.13 8.64 6.27
CA ALA A 243 -11.50 10.02 6.01
C ALA A 243 -13.02 10.25 6.22
N VAL A 244 -13.88 9.33 5.75
CA VAL A 244 -15.33 9.38 5.99
C VAL A 244 -15.66 9.26 7.48
N LEU A 245 -14.99 8.39 8.22
CA LEU A 245 -15.21 8.24 9.67
C LEU A 245 -14.81 9.51 10.43
N ILE A 246 -13.73 10.18 10.04
CA ILE A 246 -13.33 11.47 10.63
C ILE A 246 -14.34 12.59 10.33
N GLN A 247 -14.91 12.64 9.12
CA GLN A 247 -15.97 13.61 8.80
C GLN A 247 -17.18 13.48 9.73
N GLN A 248 -17.58 12.26 10.05
CA GLN A 248 -18.72 12.01 10.95
C GLN A 248 -18.44 12.51 12.37
N ILE A 249 -17.19 12.49 12.82
CA ILE A 249 -16.80 13.02 14.14
C ILE A 249 -16.97 14.53 14.19
N GLY A 250 -16.65 15.26 13.13
CA GLY A 250 -16.80 16.71 13.08
C GLY A 250 -18.26 17.20 13.31
N GLN A 251 -19.26 16.31 13.19
CA GLN A 251 -20.68 16.59 13.43
C GLN A 251 -21.16 16.16 14.82
N ALA A 252 -20.27 15.68 15.68
CA ALA A 252 -20.64 15.20 17.02
C ALA A 252 -20.96 16.37 17.95
N ALA A 253 -22.03 16.24 18.74
CA ALA A 253 -22.46 17.25 19.71
C ALA A 253 -21.51 17.34 20.95
N ASP A 254 -20.70 16.33 21.22
CA ASP A 254 -19.71 16.27 22.30
C ASP A 254 -18.28 16.35 21.74
N ILE A 255 -17.63 17.49 21.99
CA ILE A 255 -16.26 17.76 21.52
C ILE A 255 -15.25 16.77 22.11
N SER A 256 -15.36 16.42 23.40
CA SER A 256 -14.45 15.47 24.05
C SER A 256 -14.60 14.07 23.44
N GLY A 257 -15.83 13.60 23.24
CA GLY A 257 -16.12 12.35 22.56
C GLY A 257 -15.62 12.34 21.12
N ALA A 258 -15.72 13.45 20.39
CA ALA A 258 -15.20 13.63 19.05
C ALA A 258 -13.65 13.47 19.01
N ILE A 259 -12.94 14.11 19.94
CA ILE A 259 -11.48 14.03 20.05
C ILE A 259 -11.02 12.57 20.30
N TRP A 260 -11.65 11.88 21.27
CA TRP A 260 -11.33 10.49 21.56
C TRP A 260 -11.70 9.54 20.42
N GLY A 261 -12.80 9.81 19.73
CA GLY A 261 -13.18 9.11 18.50
C GLY A 261 -12.13 9.25 17.41
N CYS A 262 -11.60 10.45 17.21
CA CYS A 262 -10.54 10.72 16.25
C CYS A 262 -9.27 9.91 16.58
N ILE A 263 -8.83 9.88 17.83
CA ILE A 263 -7.70 9.08 18.29
C ILE A 263 -7.96 7.59 17.99
N GLY A 264 -9.14 7.10 18.35
CA GLY A 264 -9.53 5.70 18.15
C GLY A 264 -9.49 5.29 16.67
N TYR A 265 -10.07 6.11 15.78
CA TYR A 265 -10.05 5.83 14.33
C TYR A 265 -8.67 5.95 13.73
N THR A 266 -7.83 6.86 14.22
CA THR A 266 -6.43 6.97 13.78
C THR A 266 -5.62 5.73 14.15
N VAL A 267 -5.78 5.22 15.37
CA VAL A 267 -5.14 3.95 15.79
C VAL A 267 -5.68 2.79 14.96
N LEU A 268 -6.99 2.73 14.73
CA LEU A 268 -7.62 1.72 13.88
C LEU A 268 -7.04 1.75 12.45
N LEU A 269 -6.87 2.95 11.87
CA LEU A 269 -6.25 3.12 10.56
C LEU A 269 -4.84 2.51 10.52
N CYS A 270 -4.00 2.80 11.53
CA CYS A 270 -2.65 2.22 11.61
C CYS A 270 -2.70 0.68 11.56
N PHE A 271 -3.55 0.06 12.37
CA PHE A 271 -3.72 -1.40 12.36
C PHE A 271 -4.21 -1.93 11.00
N CYS A 272 -5.19 -1.26 10.40
CA CYS A 272 -5.72 -1.64 9.08
C CYS A 272 -4.65 -1.54 8.00
N LEU A 273 -3.84 -0.48 8.00
CA LEU A 273 -2.74 -0.30 7.03
C LEU A 273 -1.74 -1.45 7.08
N PHE A 274 -1.32 -1.89 8.27
CA PHE A 274 -0.43 -3.06 8.41
C PHE A 274 -1.07 -4.37 7.95
N LYS A 275 -2.41 -4.48 7.97
CA LYS A 275 -3.14 -5.66 7.51
C LYS A 275 -3.37 -5.70 6.00
N THR A 276 -3.22 -4.59 5.28
CA THR A 276 -3.49 -4.52 3.82
C THR A 276 -2.71 -5.56 3.02
N GLY A 277 -1.43 -5.78 3.34
CA GLY A 277 -0.60 -6.80 2.70
C GLY A 277 -1.13 -8.22 2.90
N SER A 278 -1.51 -8.56 4.13
CA SER A 278 -2.09 -9.89 4.45
C SER A 278 -3.44 -10.09 3.77
N ILE A 279 -4.29 -9.06 3.74
CA ILE A 279 -5.60 -9.11 3.08
C ILE A 279 -5.40 -9.31 1.58
N SER A 280 -4.50 -8.56 0.96
CA SER A 280 -4.22 -8.70 -0.47
C SER A 280 -3.70 -10.10 -0.79
N LYS A 281 -2.74 -10.64 -0.05
CA LYS A 281 -2.24 -12.01 -0.23
C LYS A 281 -3.36 -13.05 -0.07
N ALA A 282 -4.28 -12.88 0.88
CA ALA A 282 -5.41 -13.78 1.08
C ALA A 282 -6.38 -13.76 -0.11
N VAL A 283 -6.68 -12.58 -0.67
CA VAL A 283 -7.57 -12.45 -1.84
C VAL A 283 -7.02 -13.19 -3.06
N PHE A 284 -5.71 -13.08 -3.31
CA PHE A 284 -5.06 -13.74 -4.44
C PHE A 284 -4.58 -15.17 -4.13
N THR A 285 -4.87 -15.70 -2.94
CA THR A 285 -4.39 -17.03 -2.49
C THR A 285 -2.88 -17.18 -2.68
N ALA A 286 -2.13 -16.09 -2.43
CA ALA A 286 -0.67 -16.07 -2.48
C ALA A 286 -0.10 -16.52 -1.12
N HIS A 287 0.78 -17.51 -1.13
CA HIS A 287 1.41 -18.09 0.05
C HIS A 287 2.88 -17.79 0.12
#